data_68c873c220bd4dbc99742f8f322f919b
#
_entry.id   68c873c220bd4dbc99742f8f322f919b
#
_cell.length_a   1.000
_cell.length_b   1.000
_cell.length_c   1.000
_cell.angle_alpha   90.00
_cell.angle_beta   90.00
_cell.angle_gamma   90.00
#
_symmetry.space_group_name_H-M   'P 1'
#
loop_
_entity.id
_entity.type
_entity.pdbx_description
1 polymer ?
#
loop_
_entity_poly.entity_id
_entity_poly.type
_entity_poly.pdbx_seq_one_letter_code
_entity_poly.pdbx_strand_id
1 'polypeptide(L)'
;MYGRSPFRGVRPVLCVIAHGSRDPRHAATVRALVRRVREQRPGLRVETGFLDFDSPSVPEVLQSLDAEGVRDVIALPLLLTRAFHAKSDIPAVLSQAPSRLRIRQAGVLGPSPLLLTALDQRLYEAGLTPADKSSTGVVLASAGSSDPEAIAVIAEIAREWRHTGWCAVRPAFASASLPRTEDVVRELRELGVRRVAVAPYVIAPGFLPDRIVRGAAEADVTAEVLGSSDGLARLLLRRYDEACAESGVVGRMARVPALA
;
A
#
# COMPACT_ATOMS: atom_id res chain seq x y z
N MET A 1 19.71 -22.84 7.61
CA MET A 1 19.43 -22.90 9.06
C MET A 1 18.30 -21.93 9.36
N TYR A 2 17.05 -22.38 9.34
CA TYR A 2 15.87 -21.52 9.57
C TYR A 2 15.79 -21.18 11.06
N GLY A 3 15.94 -19.88 11.37
CA GLY A 3 15.80 -19.37 12.73
C GLY A 3 14.40 -19.65 13.30
N ARG A 4 14.35 -20.25 14.48
CA ARG A 4 13.10 -20.50 15.21
C ARG A 4 12.37 -19.17 15.45
N SER A 5 11.10 -19.09 15.02
CA SER A 5 10.19 -17.97 15.30
C SER A 5 10.17 -17.64 16.79
N PRO A 6 10.25 -16.36 17.19
CA PRO A 6 10.22 -15.96 18.60
C PRO A 6 8.86 -16.19 19.29
N PHE A 7 7.82 -16.48 18.55
CA PHE A 7 6.49 -16.81 19.07
C PHE A 7 6.40 -18.31 19.40
N ARG A 8 6.47 -18.64 20.67
CA ARG A 8 6.07 -19.95 21.18
C ARG A 8 4.54 -20.00 21.21
N GLY A 9 3.90 -20.46 20.11
CA GLY A 9 2.45 -20.65 20.10
C GLY A 9 1.79 -20.17 18.80
N VAL A 10 0.75 -19.40 18.92
CA VAL A 10 -0.12 -18.94 17.84
C VAL A 10 0.51 -17.72 17.11
N ARG A 11 0.47 -17.72 15.77
CA ARG A 11 0.92 -16.57 14.98
C ARG A 11 -0.02 -15.37 15.24
N PRO A 12 0.50 -14.13 15.33
CA PRO A 12 -0.33 -12.94 15.41
C PRO A 12 -1.35 -12.88 14.27
N VAL A 13 -2.55 -12.40 14.56
CA VAL A 13 -3.54 -12.11 13.51
C VAL A 13 -3.08 -10.90 12.72
N LEU A 14 -3.17 -10.95 11.39
CA LEU A 14 -2.98 -9.79 10.53
C LEU A 14 -4.31 -9.03 10.42
N CYS A 15 -4.37 -7.81 10.93
CA CYS A 15 -5.48 -6.89 10.73
C CYS A 15 -5.08 -5.85 9.68
N VAL A 16 -5.63 -5.97 8.47
CA VAL A 16 -5.44 -5.01 7.39
C VAL A 16 -6.38 -3.83 7.62
N ILE A 17 -5.84 -2.63 7.74
CA ILE A 17 -6.60 -1.40 7.99
C ILE A 17 -6.67 -0.58 6.70
N ALA A 18 -7.87 -0.48 6.13
CA ALA A 18 -8.16 0.37 4.98
C ALA A 18 -8.93 1.63 5.41
N HIS A 19 -8.80 2.71 4.65
CA HIS A 19 -9.55 3.94 4.96
C HIS A 19 -11.05 3.70 4.83
N GLY A 20 -11.47 3.01 3.78
CA GLY A 20 -12.87 2.91 3.36
C GLY A 20 -13.22 3.97 2.32
N SER A 21 -14.40 3.84 1.71
CA SER A 21 -14.87 4.76 0.67
C SER A 21 -16.37 4.61 0.46
N ARG A 22 -17.04 5.70 0.06
CA ARG A 22 -18.43 5.62 -0.43
C ARG A 22 -18.56 4.88 -1.76
N ASP A 23 -17.46 4.67 -2.46
CA ASP A 23 -17.43 3.88 -3.69
C ASP A 23 -17.32 2.38 -3.35
N PRO A 24 -18.30 1.56 -3.68
CA PRO A 24 -18.32 0.14 -3.32
C PRO A 24 -17.17 -0.66 -4.00
N ARG A 25 -16.61 -0.16 -5.11
CA ARG A 25 -15.46 -0.77 -5.77
C ARG A 25 -14.23 -0.81 -4.84
N HIS A 26 -14.09 0.18 -3.96
CA HIS A 26 -12.98 0.25 -3.00
C HIS A 26 -12.99 -0.96 -2.05
N ALA A 27 -14.06 -1.17 -1.31
CA ALA A 27 -14.16 -2.28 -0.36
C ALA A 27 -14.07 -3.65 -1.06
N ALA A 28 -14.66 -3.78 -2.27
CA ALA A 28 -14.55 -4.99 -3.08
C ALA A 28 -13.09 -5.31 -3.43
N THR A 29 -12.31 -4.30 -3.81
CA THR A 29 -10.88 -4.43 -4.15
C THR A 29 -10.05 -4.81 -2.91
N VAL A 30 -10.29 -4.16 -1.77
CA VAL A 30 -9.61 -4.47 -0.50
C VAL A 30 -9.89 -5.92 -0.08
N ARG A 31 -11.15 -6.36 -0.16
CA ARG A 31 -11.52 -7.76 0.16
C ARG A 31 -10.89 -8.76 -0.82
N ALA A 32 -10.79 -8.42 -2.10
CA ALA A 32 -10.10 -9.23 -3.10
C ALA A 32 -8.60 -9.35 -2.79
N LEU A 33 -7.94 -8.25 -2.40
CA LEU A 33 -6.54 -8.26 -1.98
C LEU A 33 -6.33 -9.15 -0.75
N VAL A 34 -7.19 -9.05 0.25
CA VAL A 34 -7.11 -9.89 1.46
C VAL A 34 -7.31 -11.38 1.13
N ARG A 35 -8.22 -11.72 0.22
CA ARG A 35 -8.34 -13.11 -0.28
C ARG A 35 -7.02 -13.60 -0.88
N ARG A 36 -6.36 -12.77 -1.71
CA ARG A 36 -5.07 -13.09 -2.31
C ARG A 36 -3.97 -13.29 -1.25
N VAL A 37 -3.97 -12.47 -0.19
CA VAL A 37 -3.04 -12.65 0.94
C VAL A 37 -3.26 -14.01 1.63
N ARG A 38 -4.51 -14.39 1.86
CA ARG A 38 -4.87 -15.69 2.47
C ARG A 38 -4.45 -16.86 1.59
N GLU A 39 -4.63 -16.75 0.26
CA GLU A 39 -4.19 -17.74 -0.72
C GLU A 39 -2.67 -17.94 -0.71
N GLN A 40 -1.90 -16.84 -0.63
CA GLN A 40 -0.43 -16.88 -0.61
C GLN A 40 0.15 -17.38 0.72
N ARG A 41 -0.61 -17.31 1.82
CA ARG A 41 -0.19 -17.80 3.13
C ARG A 41 -1.32 -18.55 3.85
N PRO A 42 -1.59 -19.79 3.45
CA PRO A 42 -2.54 -20.63 4.17
C PRO A 42 -2.18 -20.75 5.66
N GLY A 43 -3.19 -20.69 6.53
CA GLY A 43 -3.00 -20.75 7.99
C GLY A 43 -2.63 -19.41 8.66
N LEU A 44 -2.43 -18.31 7.92
CA LEU A 44 -2.43 -16.97 8.50
C LEU A 44 -3.86 -16.46 8.60
N ARG A 45 -4.30 -16.17 9.83
CA ARG A 45 -5.56 -15.46 10.02
C ARG A 45 -5.41 -14.00 9.61
N VAL A 46 -6.24 -13.53 8.68
CA VAL A 46 -6.23 -12.16 8.15
C VAL A 46 -7.63 -11.58 8.29
N GLU A 47 -7.74 -10.48 8.99
CA GLU A 47 -8.97 -9.69 9.11
C GLU A 47 -8.83 -8.35 8.41
N THR A 48 -9.96 -7.70 8.13
CA THR A 48 -9.99 -6.39 7.49
C THR A 48 -10.88 -5.47 8.31
N GLY A 49 -10.35 -4.32 8.70
CA GLY A 49 -11.13 -3.25 9.31
C GLY A 49 -11.04 -1.97 8.49
N PHE A 50 -12.12 -1.20 8.48
CA PHE A 50 -12.21 0.08 7.81
C PHE A 50 -12.22 1.22 8.84
N LEU A 51 -11.58 2.35 8.50
CA LEU A 51 -11.60 3.54 9.35
C LEU A 51 -12.94 4.28 9.23
N ASP A 52 -13.51 4.29 8.01
CA ASP A 52 -14.74 5.01 7.68
C ASP A 52 -15.50 4.33 6.52
N PHE A 53 -16.77 4.70 6.31
CA PHE A 53 -17.66 4.35 5.18
C PHE A 53 -18.02 2.87 5.01
N ASP A 54 -17.17 1.95 5.38
CA ASP A 54 -17.32 0.50 5.13
C ASP A 54 -17.34 -0.29 6.43
N SER A 55 -17.81 -1.55 6.38
CA SER A 55 -17.86 -2.47 7.51
C SER A 55 -17.10 -3.77 7.22
N PRO A 56 -16.57 -4.43 8.29
CA PRO A 56 -16.57 -3.98 9.69
C PRO A 56 -15.58 -2.83 9.91
N SER A 57 -15.87 -1.99 10.90
CA SER A 57 -14.93 -0.96 11.37
C SER A 57 -13.73 -1.59 12.09
N VAL A 58 -12.61 -0.85 12.19
CA VAL A 58 -11.44 -1.33 12.95
C VAL A 58 -11.78 -1.67 14.41
N PRO A 59 -12.53 -0.83 15.16
CA PRO A 59 -12.95 -1.18 16.52
C PRO A 59 -13.77 -2.47 16.60
N GLU A 60 -14.74 -2.69 15.70
CA GLU A 60 -15.52 -3.93 15.68
C GLU A 60 -14.67 -5.17 15.46
N VAL A 61 -13.68 -5.10 14.55
CA VAL A 61 -12.74 -6.20 14.33
C VAL A 61 -11.92 -6.49 15.57
N LEU A 62 -11.38 -5.46 16.24
CA LEU A 62 -10.57 -5.63 17.43
C LEU A 62 -11.37 -6.17 18.62
N GLN A 63 -12.61 -5.74 18.79
CA GLN A 63 -13.55 -6.26 19.80
C GLN A 63 -13.85 -7.74 19.56
N SER A 64 -14.15 -8.14 18.31
CA SER A 64 -14.37 -9.54 17.95
C SER A 64 -13.15 -10.42 18.26
N LEU A 65 -11.95 -9.96 17.89
CA LEU A 65 -10.70 -10.68 18.18
C LEU A 65 -10.46 -10.86 19.69
N ASP A 66 -10.73 -9.82 20.50
CA ASP A 66 -10.61 -9.93 21.97
C ASP A 66 -11.63 -10.91 22.56
N ALA A 67 -12.87 -10.86 22.10
CA ALA A 67 -13.94 -11.79 22.53
C ALA A 67 -13.60 -13.26 22.20
N GLU A 68 -12.92 -13.50 21.09
CA GLU A 68 -12.44 -14.82 20.68
C GLU A 68 -11.14 -15.27 21.42
N GLY A 69 -10.60 -14.44 22.30
CA GLY A 69 -9.41 -14.75 23.07
C GLY A 69 -8.07 -14.54 22.35
N VAL A 70 -8.06 -13.88 21.18
CA VAL A 70 -6.82 -13.46 20.51
C VAL A 70 -6.02 -12.54 21.43
N ARG A 71 -4.69 -12.61 21.34
CA ARG A 71 -3.80 -11.77 22.16
C ARG A 71 -2.87 -10.90 21.33
N ASP A 72 -2.44 -11.38 20.18
CA ASP A 72 -1.42 -10.72 19.34
C ASP A 72 -2.00 -10.35 17.99
N VAL A 73 -1.92 -9.08 17.64
CA VAL A 73 -2.42 -8.51 16.38
C VAL A 73 -1.34 -7.65 15.75
N ILE A 74 -1.08 -7.86 14.47
CA ILE A 74 -0.34 -6.93 13.63
C ILE A 74 -1.35 -6.08 12.85
N ALA A 75 -1.43 -4.80 13.18
CA ALA A 75 -2.25 -3.82 12.50
C ALA A 75 -1.47 -3.25 11.31
N LEU A 76 -1.88 -3.56 10.08
CA LEU A 76 -1.18 -3.17 8.87
C LEU A 76 -1.96 -2.10 8.12
N PRO A 77 -1.45 -0.84 8.07
CA PRO A 77 -2.05 0.23 7.28
C PRO A 77 -1.98 -0.07 5.78
N LEU A 78 -3.12 -0.09 5.11
CA LEU A 78 -3.19 -0.22 3.65
C LEU A 78 -2.95 1.14 2.99
N LEU A 79 -1.75 1.69 3.20
CA LEU A 79 -1.31 3.01 2.75
C LEU A 79 0.00 2.91 1.97
N LEU A 80 0.10 3.65 0.87
CA LEU A 80 1.28 3.66 0.00
C LEU A 80 2.37 4.65 0.46
N THR A 81 2.03 5.63 1.30
CA THR A 81 2.96 6.62 1.86
C THR A 81 2.64 6.90 3.33
N ARG A 82 3.61 7.44 4.07
CA ARG A 82 3.40 7.95 5.44
C ARG A 82 2.74 9.33 5.38
N ALA A 83 1.48 9.40 4.98
CA ALA A 83 0.66 10.59 5.06
C ALA A 83 -0.04 10.71 6.43
N PHE A 84 -0.83 11.78 6.62
CA PHE A 84 -1.52 12.13 7.86
C PHE A 84 -2.26 10.94 8.53
N HIS A 85 -2.99 10.14 7.76
CA HIS A 85 -3.73 8.99 8.29
C HIS A 85 -2.85 7.95 9.00
N ALA A 86 -1.62 7.71 8.49
CA ALA A 86 -0.69 6.79 9.12
C ALA A 86 -0.10 7.33 10.43
N LYS A 87 0.01 8.67 10.54
CA LYS A 87 0.63 9.34 11.69
C LYS A 87 -0.37 9.66 12.81
N SER A 88 -1.66 9.82 12.50
CA SER A 88 -2.69 10.32 13.43
C SER A 88 -3.89 9.39 13.60
N ASP A 89 -4.61 9.08 12.51
CA ASP A 89 -5.91 8.42 12.62
C ASP A 89 -5.78 6.96 13.07
N ILE A 90 -4.85 6.22 12.48
CA ILE A 90 -4.65 4.81 12.84
C ILE A 90 -4.18 4.66 14.28
N PRO A 91 -3.14 5.38 14.78
CA PRO A 91 -2.76 5.32 16.18
C PRO A 91 -3.91 5.70 17.13
N ALA A 92 -4.73 6.70 16.79
CA ALA A 92 -5.88 7.12 17.60
C ALA A 92 -6.92 5.99 17.74
N VAL A 93 -7.25 5.32 16.62
CA VAL A 93 -8.20 4.19 16.66
C VAL A 93 -7.60 2.99 17.41
N LEU A 94 -6.33 2.67 17.22
CA LEU A 94 -5.66 1.56 17.90
C LEU A 94 -5.51 1.80 19.41
N SER A 95 -5.41 3.06 19.87
CA SER A 95 -5.34 3.39 21.30
C SER A 95 -6.62 3.07 22.05
N GLN A 96 -7.76 2.94 21.36
CA GLN A 96 -9.07 2.60 21.92
C GLN A 96 -9.33 1.08 21.93
N ALA A 97 -8.36 0.28 21.53
CA ALA A 97 -8.50 -1.17 21.47
C ALA A 97 -8.61 -1.79 22.87
N PRO A 98 -9.25 -2.96 23.00
CA PRO A 98 -9.28 -3.71 24.26
C PRO A 98 -7.87 -3.93 24.82
N SER A 99 -7.68 -3.66 26.11
CA SER A 99 -6.37 -3.69 26.80
C SER A 99 -5.71 -5.06 26.81
N ARG A 100 -6.46 -6.12 26.56
CA ARG A 100 -5.96 -7.50 26.47
C ARG A 100 -5.25 -7.81 25.16
N LEU A 101 -5.48 -7.01 24.10
CA LEU A 101 -4.82 -7.16 22.82
C LEU A 101 -3.44 -6.49 22.85
N ARG A 102 -2.44 -7.21 22.43
CA ARG A 102 -1.10 -6.65 22.13
C ARG A 102 -1.06 -6.31 20.65
N ILE A 103 -1.29 -5.05 20.33
CA ILE A 103 -1.34 -4.59 18.96
C ILE A 103 -0.01 -3.95 18.60
N ARG A 104 0.53 -4.36 17.46
CA ARG A 104 1.67 -3.70 16.83
C ARG A 104 1.25 -3.17 15.48
N GLN A 105 1.52 -1.91 15.23
CA GLN A 105 1.35 -1.32 13.91
C GLN A 105 2.55 -1.64 13.03
N ALA A 106 2.29 -2.27 11.87
CA ALA A 106 3.28 -2.47 10.83
C ALA A 106 3.57 -1.17 10.07
N GLY A 107 4.70 -1.12 9.36
CA GLY A 107 5.00 -0.03 8.43
C GLY A 107 4.00 0.07 7.28
N VAL A 108 3.89 1.25 6.68
CA VAL A 108 3.13 1.46 5.44
C VAL A 108 3.77 0.67 4.27
N LEU A 109 3.03 0.50 3.19
CA LEU A 109 3.47 -0.33 2.06
C LEU A 109 4.65 0.27 1.30
N GLY A 110 4.64 1.57 1.07
CA GLY A 110 5.67 2.22 0.28
C GLY A 110 6.64 3.13 1.04
N PRO A 111 7.76 3.50 0.41
CA PRO A 111 8.23 2.98 -0.87
C PRO A 111 8.67 1.51 -0.80
N SER A 112 8.58 0.79 -1.92
CA SER A 112 9.04 -0.60 -2.03
C SER A 112 9.29 -0.99 -3.50
N PRO A 113 10.39 -1.71 -3.83
CA PRO A 113 10.60 -2.24 -5.16
C PRO A 113 9.47 -3.17 -5.66
N LEU A 114 8.76 -3.85 -4.75
CA LEU A 114 7.59 -4.67 -5.10
C LEU A 114 6.44 -3.85 -5.67
N LEU A 115 6.30 -2.58 -5.26
CA LEU A 115 5.30 -1.67 -5.85
C LEU A 115 5.70 -1.27 -7.27
N LEU A 116 6.99 -1.03 -7.55
CA LEU A 116 7.47 -0.73 -8.91
C LEU A 116 7.23 -1.92 -9.83
N THR A 117 7.51 -3.14 -9.37
CA THR A 117 7.19 -4.37 -10.11
C THR A 117 5.69 -4.52 -10.35
N ALA A 118 4.85 -4.18 -9.38
CA ALA A 118 3.40 -4.23 -9.54
C ALA A 118 2.89 -3.19 -10.55
N LEU A 119 3.48 -1.99 -10.56
CA LEU A 119 3.16 -0.96 -11.56
C LEU A 119 3.60 -1.38 -12.97
N ASP A 120 4.80 -1.95 -13.13
CA ASP A 120 5.25 -2.51 -14.41
C ASP A 120 4.25 -3.57 -14.91
N GLN A 121 3.84 -4.48 -14.03
CA GLN A 121 2.87 -5.52 -14.37
C GLN A 121 1.53 -4.93 -14.82
N ARG A 122 1.03 -3.87 -14.15
CA ARG A 122 -0.20 -3.18 -14.57
C ARG A 122 -0.08 -2.52 -15.94
N LEU A 123 1.08 -1.95 -16.25
CA LEU A 123 1.34 -1.40 -17.59
C LEU A 123 1.42 -2.50 -18.65
N TYR A 124 1.98 -3.66 -18.33
CA TYR A 124 2.02 -4.81 -19.25
C TYR A 124 0.63 -5.42 -19.48
N GLU A 125 -0.19 -5.52 -18.45
CA GLU A 125 -1.60 -5.91 -18.57
C GLU A 125 -2.41 -4.93 -19.44
N ALA A 126 -2.01 -3.66 -19.46
CA ALA A 126 -2.59 -2.63 -20.32
C ALA A 126 -2.02 -2.60 -21.76
N GLY A 127 -1.15 -3.56 -22.12
CA GLY A 127 -0.67 -3.76 -23.49
C GLY A 127 0.76 -3.30 -23.78
N LEU A 128 1.52 -2.83 -22.76
CA LEU A 128 2.94 -2.59 -22.93
C LEU A 128 3.75 -3.89 -22.76
N THR A 129 5.01 -3.82 -23.18
CA THR A 129 5.99 -4.90 -23.01
C THR A 129 7.28 -4.35 -22.41
N PRO A 130 8.19 -5.18 -21.89
CA PRO A 130 9.50 -4.71 -21.42
C PRO A 130 10.31 -3.96 -22.51
N ALA A 131 10.12 -4.31 -23.79
CA ALA A 131 10.80 -3.64 -24.91
C ALA A 131 10.32 -2.19 -25.12
N ASP A 132 9.12 -1.87 -24.70
CA ASP A 132 8.55 -0.51 -24.85
C ASP A 132 9.14 0.52 -23.86
N LYS A 133 9.82 0.07 -22.79
CA LYS A 133 10.31 0.94 -21.73
C LYS A 133 11.16 2.11 -22.24
N SER A 134 12.10 1.83 -23.13
CA SER A 134 13.04 2.84 -23.63
C SER A 134 12.41 3.94 -24.51
N SER A 135 11.18 3.73 -24.97
CA SER A 135 10.45 4.68 -25.83
C SER A 135 9.16 5.22 -25.21
N THR A 136 8.83 4.78 -24.00
CA THR A 136 7.60 5.17 -23.29
C THR A 136 7.92 6.04 -22.08
N GLY A 137 7.28 7.21 -22.02
CA GLY A 137 7.23 8.05 -20.82
C GLY A 137 6.06 7.65 -19.93
N VAL A 138 6.29 7.55 -18.64
CA VAL A 138 5.28 7.13 -17.68
C VAL A 138 4.92 8.29 -16.74
N VAL A 139 3.62 8.50 -16.57
CA VAL A 139 3.04 9.36 -15.55
C VAL A 139 2.74 8.48 -14.33
N LEU A 140 3.49 8.67 -13.24
CA LEU A 140 3.20 8.07 -11.94
C LEU A 140 2.14 8.91 -11.24
N ALA A 141 0.88 8.54 -11.37
CA ALA A 141 -0.25 9.33 -10.91
C ALA A 141 -0.74 8.88 -9.53
N SER A 142 -0.56 9.72 -8.52
CA SER A 142 -0.99 9.46 -7.14
C SER A 142 -2.22 10.30 -6.73
N ALA A 143 -2.79 9.99 -5.58
CA ALA A 143 -3.91 10.74 -5.02
C ALA A 143 -3.57 12.22 -4.76
N GLY A 144 -2.32 12.50 -4.40
CA GLY A 144 -1.87 13.81 -3.94
C GLY A 144 -1.93 13.96 -2.42
N SER A 145 -1.23 14.96 -1.92
CA SER A 145 -1.16 15.30 -0.49
C SER A 145 -0.86 16.78 -0.31
N SER A 146 -1.28 17.36 0.79
CA SER A 146 -0.82 18.66 1.26
C SER A 146 0.51 18.57 2.05
N ASP A 147 0.96 17.35 2.37
CA ASP A 147 2.21 17.09 3.07
C ASP A 147 3.39 17.07 2.08
N PRO A 148 4.35 18.02 2.16
CA PRO A 148 5.50 18.07 1.26
C PRO A 148 6.38 16.81 1.31
N GLU A 149 6.47 16.13 2.48
CA GLU A 149 7.21 14.87 2.59
C GLU A 149 6.57 13.78 1.72
N ALA A 150 5.24 13.67 1.74
CA ALA A 150 4.52 12.71 0.90
C ALA A 150 4.71 12.99 -0.59
N ILE A 151 4.73 14.27 -1.00
CA ILE A 151 5.01 14.68 -2.39
C ILE A 151 6.44 14.29 -2.79
N ALA A 152 7.43 14.57 -1.91
CA ALA A 152 8.83 14.24 -2.16
C ALA A 152 9.05 12.74 -2.32
N VAL A 153 8.36 11.92 -1.52
CA VAL A 153 8.39 10.44 -1.65
C VAL A 153 7.89 9.99 -3.03
N ILE A 154 6.82 10.57 -3.56
CA ILE A 154 6.33 10.22 -4.90
C ILE A 154 7.33 10.63 -5.98
N ALA A 155 7.96 11.78 -5.85
CA ALA A 155 9.01 12.21 -6.77
C ALA A 155 10.24 11.28 -6.75
N GLU A 156 10.62 10.80 -5.55
CA GLU A 156 11.70 9.80 -5.39
C GLU A 156 11.34 8.47 -6.06
N ILE A 157 10.13 7.96 -5.81
CA ILE A 157 9.62 6.74 -6.45
C ILE A 157 9.66 6.88 -7.98
N ALA A 158 9.25 8.02 -8.53
CA ALA A 158 9.31 8.27 -9.96
C ALA A 158 10.75 8.22 -10.50
N ARG A 159 11.71 8.80 -9.75
CA ARG A 159 13.14 8.78 -10.10
C ARG A 159 13.70 7.35 -10.09
N GLU A 160 13.44 6.59 -9.01
CA GLU A 160 13.87 5.20 -8.92
C GLU A 160 13.27 4.34 -10.03
N TRP A 161 11.97 4.52 -10.31
CA TRP A 161 11.30 3.74 -11.34
C TRP A 161 11.83 4.04 -12.74
N ARG A 162 12.22 5.29 -13.03
CA ARG A 162 12.90 5.65 -14.28
C ARG A 162 14.18 4.82 -14.50
N HIS A 163 14.95 4.56 -13.44
CA HIS A 163 16.19 3.76 -13.54
C HIS A 163 15.92 2.29 -13.90
N THR A 164 14.67 1.83 -13.92
CA THR A 164 14.33 0.47 -14.39
C THR A 164 14.17 0.36 -15.91
N GLY A 165 14.49 1.44 -16.65
CA GLY A 165 14.54 1.44 -18.11
C GLY A 165 13.49 2.29 -18.82
N TRP A 166 12.54 2.91 -18.13
CA TRP A 166 11.59 3.84 -18.73
C TRP A 166 12.30 5.10 -19.24
N CYS A 167 11.95 5.58 -20.45
CA CYS A 167 12.62 6.76 -21.04
C CYS A 167 12.39 8.02 -20.19
N ALA A 168 11.22 8.15 -19.58
CA ALA A 168 10.89 9.17 -18.61
C ALA A 168 9.90 8.62 -17.59
N VAL A 169 9.96 9.07 -16.32
CA VAL A 169 8.90 8.90 -15.33
C VAL A 169 8.69 10.24 -14.63
N ARG A 170 7.46 10.71 -14.59
CA ARG A 170 7.08 11.97 -13.98
C ARG A 170 5.94 11.77 -12.98
N PRO A 171 5.99 12.36 -11.78
CA PRO A 171 4.91 12.33 -10.83
C PRO A 171 3.75 13.24 -11.27
N ALA A 172 2.51 12.81 -10.98
CA ALA A 172 1.30 13.59 -11.11
C ALA A 172 0.35 13.34 -9.94
N PHE A 173 -0.57 14.27 -9.69
CA PHE A 173 -1.43 14.24 -8.51
C PHE A 173 -2.89 14.50 -8.87
N ALA A 174 -3.80 13.66 -8.38
CA ALA A 174 -5.24 13.81 -8.61
C ALA A 174 -5.83 15.00 -7.85
N SER A 175 -5.28 15.35 -6.68
CA SER A 175 -5.77 16.43 -5.81
C SER A 175 -4.63 17.08 -5.03
N ALA A 176 -4.93 18.15 -4.32
CA ALA A 176 -4.07 18.86 -3.36
C ALA A 176 -2.75 19.42 -3.90
N SER A 177 -2.11 18.77 -4.86
CA SER A 177 -0.78 19.12 -5.40
C SER A 177 -0.80 19.23 -6.92
N LEU A 178 0.20 19.86 -7.48
CA LEU A 178 0.49 19.94 -8.92
C LEU A 178 1.79 19.19 -9.24
N PRO A 179 2.03 18.77 -10.50
CA PRO A 179 1.13 18.87 -11.66
C PRO A 179 -0.02 17.86 -11.65
N ARG A 180 -1.07 18.10 -12.46
CA ARG A 180 -2.15 17.15 -12.71
C ARG A 180 -1.72 16.11 -13.74
N THR A 181 -2.51 15.03 -13.85
CA THR A 181 -2.22 13.94 -14.81
C THR A 181 -2.19 14.47 -16.24
N GLU A 182 -3.16 15.26 -16.64
CA GLU A 182 -3.27 15.91 -17.97
C GLU A 182 -2.09 16.83 -18.28
N ASP A 183 -1.58 17.56 -17.29
CA ASP A 183 -0.45 18.46 -17.46
C ASP A 183 0.83 17.67 -17.78
N VAL A 184 1.06 16.57 -17.06
CA VAL A 184 2.24 15.73 -17.25
C VAL A 184 2.17 14.94 -18.56
N VAL A 185 0.97 14.49 -18.96
CA VAL A 185 0.78 13.86 -20.28
C VAL A 185 1.20 14.84 -21.39
N ARG A 186 0.74 16.10 -21.31
CA ARG A 186 1.11 17.16 -22.26
C ARG A 186 2.62 17.46 -22.23
N GLU A 187 3.21 17.64 -21.04
CA GLU A 187 4.65 17.84 -20.88
C GLU A 187 5.47 16.76 -21.59
N LEU A 188 5.13 15.49 -21.37
CA LEU A 188 5.85 14.38 -22.01
C LEU A 188 5.71 14.40 -23.53
N ARG A 189 4.53 14.81 -24.07
CA ARG A 189 4.32 14.99 -25.52
C ARG A 189 5.17 16.11 -26.08
N GLU A 190 5.22 17.25 -25.39
CA GLU A 190 6.04 18.42 -25.78
C GLU A 190 7.54 18.10 -25.76
N LEU A 191 7.98 17.20 -24.87
CA LEU A 191 9.35 16.68 -24.84
C LEU A 191 9.64 15.65 -25.96
N GLY A 192 8.69 15.36 -26.85
CA GLY A 192 8.86 14.44 -27.97
C GLY A 192 8.81 12.96 -27.60
N VAL A 193 8.25 12.61 -26.44
CA VAL A 193 8.08 11.22 -26.04
C VAL A 193 7.09 10.52 -26.97
N ARG A 194 7.51 9.43 -27.61
CA ARG A 194 6.71 8.73 -28.64
C ARG A 194 5.43 8.10 -28.09
N ARG A 195 5.49 7.53 -26.88
CA ARG A 195 4.36 6.88 -26.21
C ARG A 195 4.27 7.37 -24.77
N VAL A 196 3.09 7.76 -24.34
CA VAL A 196 2.83 8.18 -22.96
C VAL A 196 1.89 7.21 -22.29
N ALA A 197 2.30 6.68 -21.14
CA ALA A 197 1.50 5.78 -20.33
C ALA A 197 1.20 6.40 -18.96
N VAL A 198 0.01 6.15 -18.42
CA VAL A 198 -0.38 6.57 -17.07
C VAL A 198 -0.50 5.34 -16.18
N ALA A 199 0.22 5.37 -15.06
CA ALA A 199 0.20 4.33 -14.04
C ALA A 199 -0.34 4.90 -12.72
N PRO A 200 -1.56 4.55 -12.31
CA PRO A 200 -2.14 4.99 -11.05
C PRO A 200 -1.42 4.37 -9.84
N TYR A 201 -0.75 5.18 -9.05
CA TYR A 201 -0.14 4.79 -7.78
C TYR A 201 -1.18 4.89 -6.66
N VAL A 202 -2.22 4.08 -6.78
CA VAL A 202 -3.35 3.95 -5.85
C VAL A 202 -3.77 2.48 -5.76
N ILE A 203 -4.33 2.08 -4.62
CA ILE A 203 -4.62 0.66 -4.35
C ILE A 203 -5.96 0.25 -4.97
N ALA A 204 -6.99 1.06 -4.84
CA ALA A 204 -8.36 0.69 -5.19
C ALA A 204 -9.04 1.80 -6.01
N PRO A 205 -10.06 1.47 -6.82
CA PRO A 205 -10.88 2.45 -7.51
C PRO A 205 -11.60 3.40 -6.57
N GLY A 206 -12.02 4.56 -7.10
CA GLY A 206 -12.74 5.59 -6.36
C GLY A 206 -12.61 6.95 -7.03
N PHE A 207 -13.09 8.00 -6.36
CA PHE A 207 -13.15 9.36 -6.92
C PHE A 207 -11.79 9.89 -7.43
N LEU A 208 -10.72 9.74 -6.65
CA LEU A 208 -9.39 10.21 -7.05
C LEU A 208 -8.77 9.36 -8.18
N PRO A 209 -8.80 8.02 -8.13
CA PRO A 209 -8.41 7.20 -9.28
C PRO A 209 -9.21 7.49 -10.55
N ASP A 210 -10.51 7.70 -10.46
CA ASP A 210 -11.34 8.06 -11.62
C ASP A 210 -10.95 9.44 -12.20
N ARG A 211 -10.47 10.36 -11.35
CA ARG A 211 -9.92 11.64 -11.80
C ARG A 211 -8.58 11.46 -12.54
N ILE A 212 -7.72 10.54 -12.07
CA ILE A 212 -6.48 10.18 -12.78
C ILE A 212 -6.83 9.67 -14.18
N VAL A 213 -7.78 8.75 -14.29
CA VAL A 213 -8.21 8.19 -15.58
C VAL A 213 -8.75 9.26 -16.52
N ARG A 214 -9.57 10.19 -16.01
CA ARG A 214 -10.05 11.32 -16.83
C ARG A 214 -8.92 12.22 -17.33
N GLY A 215 -7.92 12.50 -16.48
CA GLY A 215 -6.75 13.28 -16.87
C GLY A 215 -5.81 12.52 -17.83
N ALA A 216 -5.98 11.21 -17.98
CA ALA A 216 -5.20 10.37 -18.88
C ALA A 216 -5.80 10.24 -20.30
N ALA A 217 -6.85 11.00 -20.64
CA ALA A 217 -7.57 10.88 -21.91
C ALA A 217 -6.67 10.98 -23.15
N GLU A 218 -5.59 11.75 -23.11
CA GLU A 218 -4.63 11.93 -24.20
C GLU A 218 -3.40 11.00 -24.10
N ALA A 219 -3.37 10.09 -23.12
CA ALA A 219 -2.31 9.08 -23.02
C ALA A 219 -2.59 7.90 -23.96
N ASP A 220 -1.52 7.23 -24.42
CA ASP A 220 -1.66 6.05 -25.30
C ASP A 220 -2.09 4.81 -24.51
N VAL A 221 -1.70 4.74 -23.22
CA VAL A 221 -1.98 3.61 -22.33
C VAL A 221 -2.34 4.14 -20.95
N THR A 222 -3.40 3.62 -20.36
CA THR A 222 -3.76 3.87 -18.98
C THR A 222 -3.90 2.52 -18.27
N ALA A 223 -3.05 2.30 -17.27
CA ALA A 223 -3.08 1.09 -16.48
C ALA A 223 -4.19 1.14 -15.42
N GLU A 224 -4.64 -0.03 -14.99
CA GLU A 224 -5.51 -0.17 -13.84
C GLU A 224 -4.77 0.16 -12.53
N VAL A 225 -5.52 0.42 -11.46
CA VAL A 225 -5.00 0.59 -10.10
C VAL A 225 -4.23 -0.67 -9.65
N LEU A 226 -3.41 -0.57 -8.61
CA LEU A 226 -2.63 -1.71 -8.07
C LEU A 226 -3.51 -2.91 -7.72
N GLY A 227 -4.71 -2.67 -7.21
CA GLY A 227 -5.75 -3.67 -7.01
C GLY A 227 -5.32 -4.83 -6.10
N SER A 228 -5.81 -6.03 -6.45
CA SER A 228 -5.47 -7.27 -5.75
C SER A 228 -4.31 -8.03 -6.41
N SER A 229 -3.29 -7.30 -6.88
CA SER A 229 -2.12 -7.91 -7.54
C SER A 229 -1.32 -8.80 -6.59
N ASP A 230 -0.68 -9.83 -7.15
CA ASP A 230 0.18 -10.74 -6.37
C ASP A 230 1.36 -10.02 -5.72
N GLY A 231 1.91 -9.02 -6.40
CA GLY A 231 3.00 -8.19 -5.86
C GLY A 231 2.58 -7.41 -4.62
N LEU A 232 1.38 -6.84 -4.63
CA LEU A 232 0.84 -6.13 -3.48
C LEU A 232 0.53 -7.09 -2.31
N ALA A 233 -0.04 -8.26 -2.58
CA ALA A 233 -0.28 -9.27 -1.55
C ALA A 233 1.04 -9.76 -0.90
N ARG A 234 2.09 -10.01 -1.70
CA ARG A 234 3.43 -10.33 -1.17
C ARG A 234 4.01 -9.21 -0.31
N LEU A 235 3.76 -7.94 -0.68
CA LEU A 235 4.23 -6.81 0.12
C LEU A 235 3.53 -6.72 1.48
N LEU A 236 2.21 -6.98 1.54
CA LEU A 236 1.49 -7.08 2.81
C LEU A 236 2.11 -8.15 3.72
N LEU A 237 2.36 -9.34 3.17
CA LEU A 237 2.99 -10.43 3.91
C LEU A 237 4.39 -10.07 4.40
N ARG A 238 5.18 -9.39 3.59
CA ARG A 238 6.51 -8.90 3.98
C ARG A 238 6.43 -7.91 5.14
N ARG A 239 5.52 -6.92 5.08
CA ARG A 239 5.31 -5.96 6.18
C ARG A 239 4.85 -6.64 7.47
N TYR A 240 4.01 -7.66 7.35
CA TYR A 240 3.62 -8.51 8.48
C TYR A 240 4.84 -9.21 9.10
N ASP A 241 5.67 -9.85 8.29
CA ASP A 241 6.86 -10.57 8.76
C ASP A 241 7.88 -9.62 9.42
N GLU A 242 8.10 -8.44 8.84
CA GLU A 242 8.95 -7.39 9.42
C GLU A 242 8.45 -6.98 10.82
N ALA A 243 7.14 -6.70 10.96
CA ALA A 243 6.55 -6.36 12.25
C ALA A 243 6.62 -7.51 13.28
N CYS A 244 6.51 -8.76 12.83
CA CYS A 244 6.70 -9.92 13.69
C CYS A 244 8.16 -10.07 14.17
N ALA A 245 9.14 -9.81 13.29
CA ALA A 245 10.56 -9.93 13.61
C ALA A 245 11.02 -8.88 14.65
N GLU A 246 10.56 -7.63 14.53
CA GLU A 246 10.83 -6.56 15.49
C GLU A 246 10.36 -6.93 16.91
N SER A 247 9.28 -7.71 17.04
CA SER A 247 8.78 -8.23 18.33
C SER A 247 9.78 -9.12 19.04
N GLY A 248 10.53 -9.91 18.29
CA GLY A 248 11.52 -10.85 18.84
C GLY A 248 12.77 -10.19 19.39
N VAL A 249 13.14 -9.03 18.87
CA VAL A 249 14.33 -8.27 19.29
C VAL A 249 14.05 -7.55 20.61
N VAL A 250 12.89 -6.90 20.75
CA VAL A 250 12.51 -6.19 21.99
C VAL A 250 12.34 -7.15 23.17
N GLY A 251 11.80 -8.35 22.94
CA GLY A 251 11.65 -9.38 23.97
C GLY A 251 12.98 -9.97 24.45
N ARG A 252 14.09 -9.88 23.69
CA ARG A 252 15.43 -10.31 24.10
C ARG A 252 16.16 -9.25 24.91
N MET A 253 16.02 -7.95 24.58
CA MET A 253 16.66 -6.87 25.32
C MET A 253 16.07 -6.68 26.72
N ALA A 254 14.79 -6.97 26.92
CA ALA A 254 14.13 -6.89 28.23
C ALA A 254 14.50 -8.05 29.19
N ARG A 255 15.33 -9.02 28.78
CA ARG A 255 15.78 -10.17 29.61
C ARG A 255 17.30 -10.20 29.82
N VAL A 256 17.93 -9.08 30.00
CA VAL A 256 19.29 -9.06 30.59
C VAL A 256 19.08 -9.10 32.10
N PRO A 257 19.45 -10.19 32.82
CA PRO A 257 19.40 -10.19 34.27
C PRO A 257 20.43 -9.20 34.77
N ALA A 258 20.02 -8.32 35.68
CA ALA A 258 20.97 -7.55 36.45
C ALA A 258 21.89 -8.54 37.18
N LEU A 259 23.16 -8.56 36.80
CA LEU A 259 24.20 -9.25 37.54
C LEU A 259 24.34 -8.55 38.88
N ALA A 260 23.97 -9.25 39.93
CA ALA A 260 24.26 -8.90 41.31
C ALA A 260 25.76 -9.08 41.62
#